data_bdd8d2f226a201e06ba439988f30910f
#
_entry.id   bdd8d2f226a201e06ba439988f30910f
#
_cell.length_a   1.000
_cell.length_b   1.000
_cell.length_c   1.000
_cell.angle_alpha   90.00
_cell.angle_beta   90.00
_cell.angle_gamma   90.00
#
_symmetry.space_group_name_H-M   'P 1'
#
loop_
_entity.id
_entity.type
_entity.pdbx_description
1 polymer ?
#
loop_
_entity_poly.entity_id
_entity_poly.type
_entity_poly.pdbx_seq_one_letter_code
_entity_poly.pdbx_strand_id
1 'polypeptide(L)'
;MTYIRVSTMTPLAGREEETSQVNQELVDFYRTQEGCVSNHFVKAADNSGEQGRISFWSSERAANEAATQERSLQLRSRLHLLVRRGHQDRSFTVAAATTDAAVGSAV
;
A
#
# COMPACT_ATOMS: atom_id res chain seq x y z
N MET A 1 0.93 16.70 8.53
CA MET A 1 1.76 16.31 7.37
C MET A 1 1.34 14.94 6.92
N THR A 2 1.14 14.77 5.63
CA THR A 2 0.74 13.47 5.10
C THR A 2 1.96 12.59 4.88
N TYR A 3 1.87 11.36 5.39
CA TYR A 3 2.89 10.34 5.25
C TYR A 3 2.37 9.25 4.33
N ILE A 4 3.18 8.84 3.38
CA ILE A 4 2.76 7.89 2.34
C ILE A 4 3.66 6.66 2.39
N ARG A 5 3.05 5.48 2.32
CA ARG A 5 3.76 4.22 2.11
C ARG A 5 3.35 3.58 0.81
N VAL A 6 4.35 3.11 0.08
CA VAL A 6 4.15 2.41 -1.19
C VAL A 6 4.87 1.08 -1.11
N SER A 7 4.12 0.00 -1.25
CA SER A 7 4.67 -1.36 -1.31
C SER A 7 4.38 -1.92 -2.69
N THR A 8 5.40 -2.39 -3.39
CA THR A 8 5.23 -3.02 -4.69
C THR A 8 5.87 -4.40 -4.71
N MET A 9 5.25 -5.33 -5.41
CA MET A 9 5.71 -6.70 -5.49
C MET A 9 5.24 -7.35 -6.79
N THR A 10 5.98 -8.36 -7.22
CA THR A 10 5.57 -9.17 -8.36
C THR A 10 5.24 -10.57 -7.87
N PRO A 11 4.01 -11.05 -8.10
CA PRO A 11 3.63 -12.40 -7.70
C PRO A 11 4.49 -13.47 -8.36
N LEU A 12 4.71 -14.56 -7.66
CA LEU A 12 5.24 -15.77 -8.27
C LEU A 12 4.24 -16.27 -9.32
N ALA A 13 4.74 -16.94 -10.35
CA ALA A 13 3.88 -17.49 -11.40
C ALA A 13 2.82 -18.42 -10.80
N GLY A 14 1.57 -18.21 -11.18
CA GLY A 14 0.43 -18.97 -10.66
C GLY A 14 -0.08 -18.52 -9.30
N ARG A 15 0.53 -17.48 -8.72
CA ARG A 15 0.12 -16.97 -7.39
C ARG A 15 -0.48 -15.57 -7.45
N GLU A 16 -0.84 -15.11 -8.64
CA GLU A 16 -1.33 -13.75 -8.85
C GLU A 16 -2.61 -13.48 -8.07
N GLU A 17 -3.54 -14.41 -8.12
CA GLU A 17 -4.82 -14.25 -7.48
C GLU A 17 -4.73 -14.29 -5.95
N GLU A 18 -3.95 -15.21 -5.41
CA GLU A 18 -3.70 -15.27 -3.96
C GLU A 18 -3.01 -13.99 -3.47
N THR A 19 -2.05 -13.48 -4.25
CA THR A 19 -1.37 -12.23 -3.93
C THR A 19 -2.36 -11.07 -3.89
N SER A 20 -3.25 -11.00 -4.87
CA SER A 20 -4.29 -9.97 -4.92
C SER A 20 -5.20 -10.05 -3.69
N GLN A 21 -5.58 -11.25 -3.30
CA GLN A 21 -6.43 -11.46 -2.13
C GLN A 21 -5.74 -10.97 -0.85
N VAL A 22 -4.47 -11.29 -0.65
CA VAL A 22 -3.74 -10.85 0.54
C VAL A 22 -3.57 -9.33 0.54
N ASN A 23 -3.27 -8.74 -0.61
CA ASN A 23 -3.18 -7.29 -0.72
C ASN A 23 -4.51 -6.62 -0.39
N GLN A 24 -5.62 -7.17 -0.84
CA GLN A 24 -6.95 -6.64 -0.51
C GLN A 24 -7.23 -6.76 0.98
N GLU A 25 -6.88 -7.88 1.61
CA GLU A 25 -7.06 -8.05 3.05
C GLU A 25 -6.22 -7.04 3.84
N LEU A 26 -4.99 -6.76 3.39
CA LEU A 26 -4.15 -5.73 4.00
C LEU A 26 -4.77 -4.35 3.88
N VAL A 27 -5.27 -3.99 2.72
CA VAL A 27 -5.95 -2.71 2.50
C VAL A 27 -7.17 -2.61 3.42
N ASP A 28 -7.97 -3.65 3.50
CA ASP A 28 -9.17 -3.66 4.34
C ASP A 28 -8.81 -3.51 5.82
N PHE A 29 -7.73 -4.16 6.25
CA PHE A 29 -7.26 -4.04 7.62
C PHE A 29 -6.75 -2.62 7.92
N TYR A 30 -5.86 -2.10 7.07
CA TYR A 30 -5.26 -0.77 7.32
C TYR A 30 -6.31 0.34 7.32
N ARG A 31 -7.36 0.20 6.54
CA ARG A 31 -8.45 1.20 6.51
C ARG A 31 -9.13 1.36 7.87
N THR A 32 -9.08 0.37 8.71
CA THR A 32 -9.68 0.42 10.04
C THR A 32 -8.75 1.02 11.10
N GLN A 33 -7.50 1.26 10.74
CA GLN A 33 -6.50 1.70 11.72
C GLN A 33 -6.53 3.22 11.89
N GLU A 34 -6.27 3.65 13.13
CA GLU A 34 -6.23 5.07 13.46
C GLU A 34 -5.13 5.76 12.64
N GLY A 35 -5.45 6.91 12.11
CA GLY A 35 -4.52 7.71 11.32
C GLY A 35 -4.43 7.31 9.85
N CYS A 36 -5.14 6.27 9.43
CA CYS A 36 -5.23 5.94 8.01
C CYS A 36 -6.15 6.93 7.31
N VAL A 37 -5.61 7.69 6.38
CA VAL A 37 -6.37 8.65 5.58
C VAL A 37 -7.04 7.93 4.41
N SER A 38 -6.26 7.14 3.68
CA SER A 38 -6.77 6.30 2.59
C SER A 38 -5.80 5.17 2.32
N ASN A 39 -6.28 4.11 1.70
CA ASN A 39 -5.46 2.96 1.36
C ASN A 39 -5.96 2.35 0.07
N HIS A 40 -5.03 1.98 -0.81
CA HIS A 40 -5.36 1.55 -2.16
C HIS A 40 -4.58 0.29 -2.53
N PHE A 41 -5.29 -0.68 -3.08
CA PHE A 41 -4.67 -1.79 -3.77
C PHE A 41 -4.58 -1.42 -5.25
N VAL A 42 -3.38 -1.51 -5.82
CA VAL A 42 -3.13 -1.10 -7.21
C VAL A 42 -2.46 -2.22 -7.99
N LYS A 43 -2.67 -2.21 -9.29
CA LYS A 43 -1.99 -3.09 -10.21
C LYS A 43 -1.30 -2.24 -11.26
N ALA A 44 -0.09 -2.66 -11.66
CA ALA A 44 0.64 -1.95 -12.70
C ALA A 44 -0.17 -1.89 -14.00
N ALA A 45 -0.14 -0.73 -14.64
CA ALA A 45 -0.87 -0.51 -15.89
C ALA A 45 -0.16 -1.13 -17.11
N ASP A 46 1.06 -1.65 -16.91
CA ASP A 46 1.90 -2.18 -17.96
C ASP A 46 1.78 -3.70 -17.99
N ASN A 47 1.40 -4.52 -18.26
CA ASN A 47 1.29 -5.99 -18.28
C ASN A 47 2.43 -6.73 -17.54
N SER A 48 3.11 -6.06 -16.60
CA SER A 48 4.19 -6.68 -15.82
C SER A 48 3.68 -7.68 -14.78
N GLY A 49 2.42 -7.55 -14.38
CA GLY A 49 1.86 -8.33 -13.29
C GLY A 49 2.20 -7.76 -11.90
N GLU A 50 2.95 -6.66 -11.85
CA GLU A 50 3.28 -6.03 -10.58
C GLU A 50 2.01 -5.55 -9.87
N GLN A 51 1.97 -5.75 -8.56
CA GLN A 51 0.91 -5.28 -7.69
C GLN A 51 1.50 -4.36 -6.63
N GLY A 52 0.64 -3.60 -5.98
CA GLY A 52 1.11 -2.75 -4.91
C GLY A 52 -0.01 -2.25 -4.00
N ARG A 53 0.41 -1.62 -2.93
CA ARG A 53 -0.47 -0.89 -2.04
C ARG A 53 0.09 0.50 -1.85
N ILE A 54 -0.78 1.47 -1.88
CA ILE A 54 -0.44 2.87 -1.59
C ILE A 54 -1.32 3.30 -0.44
N SER A 55 -0.69 3.72 0.66
CA SER A 55 -1.42 4.15 1.84
C SER A 55 -1.00 5.55 2.26
N PHE A 56 -1.99 6.34 2.67
CA PHE A 56 -1.82 7.70 3.13
C PHE A 56 -2.19 7.75 4.61
N TRP A 57 -1.30 8.32 5.40
CA TRP A 57 -1.39 8.34 6.86
C TRP A 57 -1.24 9.75 7.39
N SER A 58 -1.89 10.02 8.51
CA SER A 58 -1.74 11.32 9.18
C SER A 58 -0.33 11.52 9.74
N SER A 59 0.39 10.44 10.02
CA SER A 59 1.76 10.49 10.56
C SER A 59 2.50 9.18 10.31
N GLU A 60 3.81 9.25 10.35
CA GLU A 60 4.67 8.05 10.33
C GLU A 60 4.36 7.13 11.51
N ARG A 61 4.13 7.71 12.68
CA ARG A 61 3.80 6.93 13.87
C ARG A 61 2.57 6.07 13.67
N ALA A 62 1.50 6.66 13.12
CA ALA A 62 0.26 5.91 12.85
C ALA A 62 0.52 4.75 11.89
N ALA A 63 1.30 4.99 10.84
CA ALA A 63 1.67 3.94 9.89
C ALA A 63 2.46 2.82 10.55
N ASN A 64 3.43 3.17 11.40
CA ASN A 64 4.25 2.19 12.13
C ASN A 64 3.41 1.37 13.10
N GLU A 65 2.51 2.00 13.83
CA GLU A 65 1.65 1.31 14.76
C GLU A 65 0.74 0.30 14.05
N ALA A 66 0.17 0.70 12.92
CA ALA A 66 -0.66 -0.21 12.12
C ALA A 66 0.16 -1.39 11.57
N ALA A 67 1.36 -1.11 11.09
CA ALA A 67 2.23 -2.14 10.50
C ALA A 67 2.65 -3.20 11.50
N THR A 68 2.73 -2.87 12.79
CA THR A 68 3.15 -3.80 13.84
C THR A 68 2.00 -4.56 14.50
N GLN A 69 0.76 -4.30 14.09
CA GLN A 69 -0.37 -5.08 14.56
C GLN A 69 -0.25 -6.53 14.10
N GLU A 70 -0.72 -7.45 14.92
CA GLU A 70 -0.61 -8.89 14.66
C GLU A 70 -1.21 -9.26 13.30
N ARG A 71 -2.36 -8.71 12.96
CA ARG A 71 -3.00 -9.00 11.67
C ARG A 71 -2.15 -8.56 10.49
N SER A 72 -1.51 -7.39 10.59
CA SER A 72 -0.60 -6.91 9.56
C SER A 72 0.59 -7.86 9.39
N LEU A 73 1.18 -8.29 10.50
CA LEU A 73 2.35 -9.18 10.47
C LEU A 73 1.97 -10.53 9.85
N GLN A 74 0.81 -11.09 10.20
CA GLN A 74 0.32 -12.34 9.63
C GLN A 74 0.12 -12.25 8.13
N LEU A 75 -0.56 -11.21 7.66
CA LEU A 75 -0.84 -11.02 6.24
C LEU A 75 0.44 -10.78 5.44
N ARG A 76 1.35 -9.97 5.97
CA ARG A 76 2.62 -9.71 5.30
C ARG A 76 3.50 -10.96 5.23
N SER A 77 3.47 -11.79 6.25
CA SER A 77 4.18 -13.09 6.21
C SER A 77 3.63 -14.00 5.12
N ARG A 78 2.31 -14.05 4.95
CA ARG A 78 1.69 -14.79 3.84
C ARG A 78 2.11 -14.22 2.49
N LEU A 79 2.13 -12.90 2.39
CA LEU A 79 2.50 -12.23 1.15
C LEU A 79 3.92 -12.57 0.71
N HIS A 80 4.85 -12.63 1.65
CA HIS A 80 6.24 -12.99 1.36
C HIS A 80 6.40 -14.34 0.68
N LEU A 81 5.51 -15.28 0.95
CA LEU A 81 5.53 -16.61 0.33
C LEU A 81 4.97 -16.63 -1.09
N LEU A 82 4.30 -15.56 -1.48
CA LEU A 82 3.57 -15.50 -2.76
C LEU A 82 4.27 -14.64 -3.81
N VAL A 83 5.31 -13.91 -3.43
CA VAL A 83 5.92 -12.91 -4.30
C VAL A 83 7.40 -13.18 -4.52
N ARG A 84 7.92 -12.63 -5.62
CA ARG A 84 9.33 -12.71 -5.95
C ARG A 84 10.17 -11.91 -4.94
N ARG A 85 11.43 -12.26 -4.82
CA ARG A 85 12.40 -11.47 -4.06
C ARG A 85 12.50 -10.08 -4.67
N GLY A 86 12.81 -9.10 -3.84
CA GLY A 86 13.00 -7.74 -4.32
C GLY A 86 11.74 -6.89 -4.31
N HIS A 87 10.69 -7.33 -3.59
CA HIS A 87 9.58 -6.42 -3.34
C HIS A 87 10.10 -5.17 -2.61
N GLN A 88 9.48 -4.04 -2.85
CA GLN A 88 9.94 -2.75 -2.35
C GLN A 88 8.91 -2.12 -1.45
N ASP A 89 9.41 -1.59 -0.32
CA ASP A 89 8.63 -0.75 0.58
C ASP A 89 9.32 0.60 0.63
N ARG A 90 8.58 1.65 0.26
CA ARG A 90 9.11 3.02 0.25
C ARG A 90 8.16 3.94 0.98
N SER A 91 8.74 4.97 1.58
CA SER A 91 7.96 5.96 2.31
C SER A 91 8.26 7.36 1.76
N PHE A 92 7.23 8.19 1.78
CA PHE A 92 7.33 9.55 1.28
C PHE A 92 6.59 10.49 2.23
N THR A 93 7.07 11.71 2.31
CA THR A 93 6.30 12.81 2.92
C THR A 93 5.93 13.77 1.82
N VAL A 94 4.77 14.41 1.96
CA VAL A 94 4.35 15.41 0.98
C VAL A 94 5.13 16.69 1.23
N ALA A 95 6.01 17.05 0.31
CA ALA A 95 6.82 18.27 0.41
C ALA A 95 6.05 19.50 -0.05
N ALA A 96 5.17 19.33 -1.05
CA ALA A 96 4.30 20.39 -1.55
C ALA A 96 3.05 19.74 -2.13
N ALA A 97 1.93 20.40 -1.96
CA ALA A 97 0.66 19.89 -2.47
C ALA A 97 -0.18 21.02 -3.03
N THR A 98 -0.92 20.72 -4.07
CA THR A 98 -1.98 21.55 -4.60
C THR A 98 -3.30 20.82 -4.34
N THR A 99 -4.15 21.43 -3.52
CA THR A 99 -5.41 20.80 -3.12
C THR A 99 -6.64 21.51 -3.65
N ASP A 100 -6.43 22.62 -4.37
CA ASP A 100 -7.52 23.39 -4.94
C ASP A 100 -8.16 22.58 -6.09
N ALA A 101 -9.45 22.35 -5.98
CA ALA A 101 -10.20 21.63 -7.01
C ALA A 101 -10.14 22.37 -8.36
N ALA A 102 -10.09 23.69 -8.36
CA ALA A 102 -9.97 24.46 -9.60
C ALA A 102 -8.64 24.19 -10.30
N VAL A 103 -7.57 24.04 -9.55
CA VAL A 103 -6.26 23.67 -10.10
C VAL A 103 -6.33 22.24 -10.65
N GLY A 104 -6.92 21.33 -9.92
CA GLY A 104 -7.10 19.96 -10.40
C GLY A 104 -7.90 19.89 -11.70
N SER A 105 -8.91 20.72 -11.84
CA SER A 105 -9.75 20.75 -13.05
C SER A 105 -9.03 21.39 -14.25
N ALA A 106 -8.00 22.18 -14.01
CA ALA A 106 -7.22 22.82 -15.08
C ALA A 106 -6.25 21.85 -15.75
N VAL A 107 -6.03 20.73 -15.14
CA VAL A 107 -5.20 19.67 -15.67
C VAL A 107 -6.00 18.72 -16.51
#